data_c79699d32b851b70cb53e9690123f5cf
#
_entry.id   c79699d32b851b70cb53e9690123f5cf
#
_cell.length_a   1.000
_cell.length_b   1.000
_cell.length_c   1.000
_cell.angle_alpha   90.00
_cell.angle_beta   90.00
_cell.angle_gamma   90.00
#
_symmetry.space_group_name_H-M   'P 1'
#
loop_
_entity.id
_entity.type
_entity.pdbx_description
1 polymer ?
#
loop_
_entity_poly.entity_id
_entity_poly.type
_entity_poly.pdbx_seq_one_letter_code
_entity_poly.pdbx_strand_id
1 'polypeptide(L)'
;MEKKEQMYEGKAKKVYATDDKNLCIVSYKDDATAFNGEKKGTIMGKGVINNRVTNHLMKLLEKNGIPTHLVEELNDRETLVKRVSIVPLEVIVRNIAAGSLAKRLGLPEGTKMSKTVLEFCYKDDALGDPMVNEYHILAMNYCTKEELDLISSYSLKINEILTNYLKDANIELIDFKLEFGKTADGQIVLADEISPDTCRFWDITTHEKLDKDRFRRDLGGVEDAYNEILRRLLGE
;
A
#
# COMPACT_ATOMS: atom_id res chain seq x y z
N MET A 1 0.19 26.09 2.10
CA MET A 1 -0.81 25.35 1.29
C MET A 1 -2.09 25.29 2.09
N GLU A 2 -3.20 25.81 1.55
CA GLU A 2 -4.49 25.83 2.25
C GLU A 2 -5.29 24.56 1.92
N LYS A 3 -5.81 23.88 2.95
CA LYS A 3 -6.73 22.74 2.81
C LYS A 3 -8.11 23.25 2.49
N LYS A 4 -8.71 22.77 1.37
CA LYS A 4 -10.02 23.16 0.88
C LYS A 4 -11.06 22.04 1.05
N GLU A 5 -12.04 21.98 0.15
CA GLU A 5 -13.14 21.02 0.19
C GLU A 5 -12.66 19.57 0.08
N GLN A 6 -13.40 18.68 0.70
CA GLN A 6 -13.18 17.23 0.58
C GLN A 6 -13.58 16.78 -0.83
N MET A 7 -12.63 16.19 -1.53
CA MET A 7 -12.83 15.65 -2.90
C MET A 7 -13.32 14.21 -2.89
N TYR A 8 -12.78 13.42 -1.93
CA TYR A 8 -13.02 11.99 -1.88
C TYR A 8 -12.89 11.47 -0.44
N GLU A 9 -13.66 10.43 -0.12
CA GLU A 9 -13.48 9.67 1.12
C GLU A 9 -13.49 8.18 0.80
N GLY A 10 -12.38 7.52 1.13
CA GLY A 10 -12.23 6.08 1.05
C GLY A 10 -12.37 5.39 2.41
N LYS A 11 -12.04 4.10 2.43
CA LYS A 11 -12.10 3.25 3.64
C LYS A 11 -11.15 3.73 4.74
N ALA A 12 -9.95 4.17 4.38
CA ALA A 12 -8.89 4.54 5.33
C ALA A 12 -8.44 5.99 5.25
N LYS A 13 -8.88 6.76 4.27
CA LYS A 13 -8.37 8.10 3.97
C LYS A 13 -9.46 9.05 3.46
N LYS A 14 -9.24 10.34 3.71
CA LYS A 14 -9.95 11.46 3.07
C LYS A 14 -8.96 12.23 2.22
N VAL A 15 -9.40 12.72 1.08
CA VAL A 15 -8.59 13.53 0.15
C VAL A 15 -9.23 14.90 0.02
N TYR A 16 -8.42 15.93 0.17
CA TYR A 16 -8.85 17.32 0.14
C TYR A 16 -8.15 18.09 -0.99
N ALA A 17 -8.88 18.97 -1.66
CA ALA A 17 -8.31 19.93 -2.58
C ALA A 17 -7.39 20.92 -1.85
N THR A 18 -6.50 21.57 -2.62
CA THR A 18 -5.66 22.68 -2.15
C THR A 18 -5.84 23.89 -3.07
N ASP A 19 -5.12 24.96 -2.76
CA ASP A 19 -4.99 26.13 -3.62
C ASP A 19 -4.21 25.86 -4.92
N ASP A 20 -3.41 24.77 -4.97
CA ASP A 20 -2.80 24.25 -6.20
C ASP A 20 -3.59 23.06 -6.75
N LYS A 21 -4.12 23.19 -7.97
CA LYS A 21 -4.90 22.13 -8.64
C LYS A 21 -4.14 20.82 -8.87
N ASN A 22 -2.81 20.85 -8.83
CA ASN A 22 -1.94 19.69 -9.04
C ASN A 22 -1.58 18.98 -7.73
N LEU A 23 -2.01 19.53 -6.59
CA LEU A 23 -1.72 18.99 -5.27
C LEU A 23 -3.01 18.70 -4.49
N CYS A 24 -2.96 17.72 -3.61
CA CYS A 24 -4.03 17.44 -2.67
C CYS A 24 -3.46 17.03 -1.31
N ILE A 25 -4.29 17.10 -0.27
CA ILE A 25 -3.96 16.65 1.08
C ILE A 25 -4.68 15.34 1.34
N VAL A 26 -3.91 14.32 1.71
CA VAL A 26 -4.43 13.04 2.18
C VAL A 26 -4.44 13.05 3.70
N SER A 27 -5.61 12.77 4.30
CA SER A 27 -5.80 12.68 5.76
C SER A 27 -6.17 11.25 6.13
N TYR A 28 -5.38 10.61 6.98
CA TYR A 28 -5.51 9.21 7.35
C TYR A 28 -6.48 9.01 8.52
N LYS A 29 -7.34 8.00 8.40
CA LYS A 29 -8.39 7.64 9.36
C LYS A 29 -7.97 6.43 10.20
N ASP A 30 -8.58 6.32 11.37
CA ASP A 30 -8.45 5.12 12.22
C ASP A 30 -9.45 4.00 11.85
N ASP A 31 -10.36 4.29 10.91
CA ASP A 31 -11.30 3.29 10.40
C ASP A 31 -10.56 2.11 9.76
N ALA A 32 -10.99 0.91 10.10
CA ALA A 32 -10.48 -0.33 9.55
C ALA A 32 -11.62 -1.14 8.94
N THR A 33 -11.39 -1.65 7.72
CA THR A 33 -12.33 -2.54 7.03
C THR A 33 -11.59 -3.77 6.51
N ALA A 34 -12.27 -4.89 6.48
CA ALA A 34 -11.78 -6.13 5.87
C ALA A 34 -12.92 -6.83 5.11
N PHE A 35 -12.55 -7.75 4.20
CA PHE A 35 -13.49 -8.54 3.41
C PHE A 35 -14.51 -7.66 2.67
N ASN A 36 -14.01 -6.73 1.85
CA ASN A 36 -14.82 -5.76 1.08
C ASN A 36 -15.83 -4.97 1.92
N GLY A 37 -15.47 -4.66 3.18
CA GLY A 37 -16.30 -3.86 4.09
C GLY A 37 -17.32 -4.66 4.92
N GLU A 38 -17.33 -6.00 4.81
CA GLU A 38 -18.14 -6.86 5.68
C GLU A 38 -17.72 -6.74 7.16
N LYS A 39 -16.41 -6.64 7.42
CA LYS A 39 -15.87 -6.37 8.75
C LYS A 39 -15.45 -4.92 8.86
N LYS A 40 -16.00 -4.22 9.87
CA LYS A 40 -15.69 -2.82 10.16
C LYS A 40 -15.28 -2.66 11.62
N GLY A 41 -14.38 -1.71 11.88
CA GLY A 41 -13.93 -1.38 13.22
C GLY A 41 -13.05 -0.14 13.22
N THR A 42 -12.50 0.17 14.38
CA THR A 42 -11.52 1.26 14.56
C THR A 42 -10.28 0.66 15.19
N ILE A 43 -9.11 1.03 14.68
CA ILE A 43 -7.82 0.71 15.28
C ILE A 43 -7.22 2.06 15.70
N MET A 44 -7.16 2.29 17.01
CA MET A 44 -6.71 3.56 17.57
C MET A 44 -5.27 3.87 17.17
N GLY A 45 -5.07 5.09 16.64
CA GLY A 45 -3.75 5.54 16.19
C GLY A 45 -3.31 5.03 14.81
N LYS A 46 -4.09 4.13 14.18
CA LYS A 46 -3.76 3.56 12.87
C LYS A 46 -3.46 4.63 11.82
N GLY A 47 -4.26 5.70 11.76
CA GLY A 47 -4.08 6.77 10.79
C GLY A 47 -2.74 7.48 10.95
N VAL A 48 -2.30 7.73 12.19
CA VAL A 48 -0.97 8.31 12.48
C VAL A 48 0.13 7.36 11.99
N ILE A 49 0.05 6.10 12.38
CA ILE A 49 1.08 5.09 12.04
C ILE A 49 1.17 4.91 10.53
N ASN A 50 0.04 4.73 9.85
CA ASN A 50 0.01 4.56 8.40
C ASN A 50 0.57 5.78 7.66
N ASN A 51 0.22 7.00 8.10
CA ASN A 51 0.75 8.23 7.51
C ASN A 51 2.28 8.28 7.65
N ARG A 52 2.80 8.10 8.85
CA ARG A 52 4.23 8.22 9.15
C ARG A 52 5.06 7.12 8.49
N VAL A 53 4.60 5.87 8.54
CA VAL A 53 5.26 4.73 7.88
C VAL A 53 5.27 4.93 6.36
N THR A 54 4.14 5.35 5.77
CA THR A 54 4.05 5.63 4.33
C THR A 54 5.03 6.71 3.91
N ASN A 55 5.06 7.84 4.61
CA ASN A 55 5.98 8.94 4.32
C ASN A 55 7.44 8.51 4.41
N HIS A 56 7.79 7.75 5.45
CA HIS A 56 9.14 7.22 5.64
C HIS A 56 9.56 6.30 4.49
N LEU A 57 8.72 5.34 4.14
CA LEU A 57 9.02 4.37 3.07
C LEU A 57 9.01 5.03 1.68
N MET A 58 8.13 5.97 1.40
CA MET A 58 8.15 6.72 0.14
C MET A 58 9.42 7.57 -0.01
N LYS A 59 9.87 8.25 1.06
CA LYS A 59 11.17 8.97 1.06
C LYS A 59 12.34 8.02 0.79
N LEU A 60 12.31 6.80 1.35
CA LEU A 60 13.32 5.76 1.06
C LEU A 60 13.29 5.37 -0.42
N LEU A 61 12.10 5.15 -0.99
CA LEU A 61 11.93 4.77 -2.39
C LEU A 61 12.39 5.86 -3.35
N GLU A 62 12.08 7.14 -3.06
CA GLU A 62 12.55 8.28 -3.86
C GLU A 62 14.07 8.39 -3.89
N LYS A 63 14.74 8.18 -2.75
CA LYS A 63 16.21 8.11 -2.68
C LYS A 63 16.81 6.99 -3.54
N ASN A 64 16.03 5.96 -3.84
CA ASN A 64 16.40 4.82 -4.69
C ASN A 64 15.84 4.92 -6.12
N GLY A 65 15.33 6.11 -6.52
CA GLY A 65 14.92 6.41 -7.88
C GLY A 65 13.55 5.87 -8.27
N ILE A 66 12.66 5.62 -7.30
CA ILE A 66 11.24 5.34 -7.55
C ILE A 66 10.47 6.65 -7.36
N PRO A 67 9.85 7.21 -8.40
CA PRO A 67 9.04 8.41 -8.24
C PRO A 67 7.77 8.12 -7.46
N THR A 68 7.44 8.97 -6.49
CA THR A 68 6.21 8.86 -5.71
C THR A 68 5.34 10.11 -5.83
N HIS A 69 4.11 10.03 -5.34
CA HIS A 69 3.24 11.18 -5.24
C HIS A 69 3.54 12.06 -4.02
N LEU A 70 4.40 11.62 -3.12
CA LEU A 70 4.76 12.36 -1.90
C LEU A 70 5.34 13.74 -2.25
N VAL A 71 4.90 14.76 -1.52
CA VAL A 71 5.48 16.11 -1.56
C VAL A 71 6.00 16.48 -0.17
N GLU A 72 5.14 16.47 0.85
CA GLU A 72 5.51 16.89 2.20
C GLU A 72 4.59 16.25 3.24
N GLU A 73 5.16 15.79 4.34
CA GLU A 73 4.43 15.37 5.54
C GLU A 73 4.04 16.63 6.33
N LEU A 74 2.74 16.94 6.38
CA LEU A 74 2.23 18.16 7.00
C LEU A 74 2.11 18.05 8.53
N ASN A 75 1.65 16.90 8.99
CA ASN A 75 1.51 16.54 10.40
C ASN A 75 1.36 15.03 10.53
N ASP A 76 1.13 14.54 11.75
CA ASP A 76 1.05 13.10 12.04
C ASP A 76 -0.01 12.33 11.21
N ARG A 77 -1.05 13.01 10.71
CA ARG A 77 -2.16 12.39 9.98
C ARG A 77 -2.31 12.84 8.54
N GLU A 78 -1.60 13.88 8.14
CA GLU A 78 -1.83 14.52 6.85
C GLU A 78 -0.55 14.67 6.06
N THR A 79 -0.64 14.35 4.80
CA THR A 79 0.45 14.45 3.82
C THR A 79 -0.03 15.20 2.59
N LEU A 80 0.78 16.17 2.14
CA LEU A 80 0.66 16.81 0.84
C LEU A 80 1.21 15.88 -0.22
N VAL A 81 0.41 15.61 -1.25
CA VAL A 81 0.78 14.72 -2.35
C VAL A 81 0.46 15.36 -3.70
N LYS A 82 1.16 14.91 -4.74
CA LYS A 82 0.78 15.20 -6.13
C LYS A 82 -0.60 14.63 -6.42
N ARG A 83 -1.46 15.41 -7.03
CA ARG A 83 -2.74 14.94 -7.55
C ARG A 83 -2.49 14.07 -8.77
N VAL A 84 -2.99 12.85 -8.76
CA VAL A 84 -2.81 11.87 -9.83
C VAL A 84 -4.13 11.29 -10.28
N SER A 85 -4.19 10.86 -11.54
CA SER A 85 -5.23 9.95 -12.01
C SER A 85 -4.78 8.53 -11.72
N ILE A 86 -5.47 7.84 -10.81
CA ILE A 86 -5.10 6.47 -10.44
C ILE A 86 -5.26 5.56 -11.66
N VAL A 87 -4.23 4.77 -11.94
CA VAL A 87 -4.34 3.63 -12.85
C VAL A 87 -5.24 2.61 -12.15
N PRO A 88 -6.34 2.14 -12.78
CA PRO A 88 -7.36 1.35 -12.08
C PRO A 88 -6.92 -0.09 -11.82
N LEU A 89 -5.72 -0.25 -11.27
CA LEU A 89 -5.09 -1.52 -10.95
C LEU A 89 -4.58 -1.51 -9.50
N GLU A 90 -4.87 -2.57 -8.77
CA GLU A 90 -4.09 -2.96 -7.62
C GLU A 90 -2.96 -3.88 -8.09
N VAL A 91 -1.73 -3.53 -7.76
CA VAL A 91 -0.54 -4.31 -8.10
C VAL A 91 -0.03 -5.01 -6.84
N ILE A 92 -0.03 -6.33 -6.85
CA ILE A 92 0.27 -7.13 -5.67
C ILE A 92 1.57 -7.88 -5.90
N VAL A 93 2.54 -7.65 -5.01
CA VAL A 93 3.85 -8.33 -5.03
C VAL A 93 3.90 -9.33 -3.89
N ARG A 94 4.28 -10.60 -4.17
CA ARG A 94 4.25 -11.66 -3.17
C ARG A 94 5.57 -12.43 -3.15
N ASN A 95 6.17 -12.49 -1.98
CA ASN A 95 7.41 -13.24 -1.72
C ASN A 95 7.14 -14.57 -1.02
N ILE A 96 6.08 -14.62 -0.21
CA ILE A 96 5.69 -15.75 0.62
C ILE A 96 4.19 -15.97 0.46
N ALA A 97 3.76 -17.21 0.39
CA ALA A 97 2.35 -17.55 0.27
C ALA A 97 1.59 -17.20 1.56
N ALA A 98 0.65 -16.26 1.44
CA ALA A 98 -0.25 -15.86 2.51
C ALA A 98 -1.60 -15.41 1.93
N GLY A 99 -2.60 -15.31 2.79
CA GLY A 99 -3.92 -14.77 2.44
C GLY A 99 -4.54 -15.44 1.21
N SER A 100 -4.97 -14.62 0.23
CA SER A 100 -5.66 -15.11 -0.98
C SER A 100 -4.79 -15.98 -1.88
N LEU A 101 -3.47 -15.74 -1.95
CA LEU A 101 -2.57 -16.58 -2.75
C LEU A 101 -2.49 -18.01 -2.20
N ALA A 102 -2.22 -18.13 -0.90
CA ALA A 102 -2.16 -19.43 -0.24
C ALA A 102 -3.48 -20.21 -0.42
N LYS A 103 -4.62 -19.56 -0.17
CA LYS A 103 -5.94 -20.17 -0.35
C LYS A 103 -6.22 -20.58 -1.79
N ARG A 104 -5.92 -19.70 -2.77
CA ARG A 104 -6.24 -19.93 -4.20
C ARG A 104 -5.40 -21.05 -4.82
N LEU A 105 -4.13 -21.16 -4.42
CA LEU A 105 -3.21 -22.17 -4.95
C LEU A 105 -3.09 -23.40 -4.05
N GLY A 106 -3.82 -23.48 -2.93
CA GLY A 106 -3.75 -24.61 -1.99
C GLY A 106 -2.39 -24.77 -1.32
N LEU A 107 -1.66 -23.67 -1.15
CA LEU A 107 -0.34 -23.69 -0.51
C LEU A 107 -0.45 -23.48 1.00
N PRO A 108 0.38 -24.15 1.81
CA PRO A 108 0.52 -23.78 3.21
C PRO A 108 0.92 -22.31 3.38
N GLU A 109 0.31 -21.60 4.33
CA GLU A 109 0.73 -20.24 4.68
C GLU A 109 2.19 -20.26 5.15
N GLY A 110 2.99 -19.30 4.71
CA GLY A 110 4.43 -19.22 5.00
C GLY A 110 5.32 -19.96 3.99
N THR A 111 4.74 -20.60 2.96
CA THR A 111 5.55 -21.22 1.90
C THR A 111 6.32 -20.13 1.13
N LYS A 112 7.66 -20.20 1.15
CA LYS A 112 8.52 -19.29 0.38
C LYS A 112 8.39 -19.57 -1.12
N MET A 113 8.13 -18.53 -1.89
CA MET A 113 8.06 -18.65 -3.34
C MET A 113 9.49 -18.69 -3.92
N SER A 114 9.70 -19.55 -4.92
CA SER A 114 11.02 -19.64 -5.61
C SER A 114 11.37 -18.38 -6.39
N LYS A 115 10.36 -17.60 -6.78
CA LYS A 115 10.46 -16.28 -7.41
C LYS A 115 9.35 -15.39 -6.87
N THR A 116 9.60 -14.10 -6.85
CA THR A 116 8.56 -13.09 -6.54
C THR A 116 7.41 -13.22 -7.54
N VAL A 117 6.19 -13.25 -7.02
CA VAL A 117 4.96 -13.27 -7.82
C VAL A 117 4.44 -11.85 -7.95
N LEU A 118 4.10 -11.44 -9.17
CA LEU A 118 3.46 -10.17 -9.48
C LEU A 118 2.05 -10.46 -9.99
N GLU A 119 1.05 -9.86 -9.35
CA GLU A 119 -0.36 -10.01 -9.68
C GLU A 119 -1.02 -8.65 -9.88
N PHE A 120 -2.08 -8.63 -10.68
CA PHE A 120 -2.89 -7.45 -10.92
C PHE A 120 -4.35 -7.74 -10.60
N CYS A 121 -5.03 -6.79 -9.95
CA CYS A 121 -6.46 -6.79 -9.80
C CYS A 121 -7.04 -5.50 -10.40
N TYR A 122 -8.18 -5.61 -11.07
CA TYR A 122 -8.94 -4.43 -11.45
C TYR A 122 -9.54 -3.79 -10.21
N LYS A 123 -9.22 -2.52 -9.98
CA LYS A 123 -9.63 -1.75 -8.80
C LYS A 123 -11.10 -1.34 -8.93
N ASP A 124 -11.98 -2.20 -8.45
CA ASP A 124 -13.42 -1.96 -8.40
C ASP A 124 -14.03 -2.69 -7.20
N ASP A 125 -14.29 -1.96 -6.13
CA ASP A 125 -14.86 -2.50 -4.89
C ASP A 125 -16.19 -3.23 -5.11
N ALA A 126 -17.02 -2.78 -6.07
CA ALA A 126 -18.31 -3.42 -6.37
C ALA A 126 -18.15 -4.78 -7.02
N LEU A 127 -17.06 -5.00 -7.73
CA LEU A 127 -16.71 -6.28 -8.35
C LEU A 127 -15.79 -7.14 -7.44
N GLY A 128 -15.38 -6.65 -6.29
CA GLY A 128 -14.49 -7.34 -5.36
C GLY A 128 -13.05 -7.42 -5.85
N ASP A 129 -12.57 -6.40 -6.57
CA ASP A 129 -11.21 -6.28 -7.08
C ASP A 129 -10.73 -7.54 -7.83
N PRO A 130 -11.40 -7.93 -8.94
CA PRO A 130 -11.15 -9.20 -9.62
C PRO A 130 -9.72 -9.24 -10.20
N MET A 131 -9.08 -10.40 -10.11
CA MET A 131 -7.79 -10.64 -10.74
C MET A 131 -7.87 -10.50 -12.25
N VAL A 132 -6.90 -9.80 -12.82
CA VAL A 132 -6.75 -9.59 -14.26
C VAL A 132 -5.32 -9.91 -14.68
N ASN A 133 -5.12 -10.26 -15.93
CA ASN A 133 -3.79 -10.42 -16.52
C ASN A 133 -3.54 -9.31 -17.55
N GLU A 134 -2.33 -9.28 -18.11
CA GLU A 134 -1.91 -8.30 -19.11
C GLU A 134 -2.91 -8.18 -20.29
N TYR A 135 -3.43 -9.29 -20.78
CA TYR A 135 -4.38 -9.27 -21.90
C TYR A 135 -5.69 -8.57 -21.55
N HIS A 136 -6.21 -8.78 -20.33
CA HIS A 136 -7.39 -8.06 -19.86
C HIS A 136 -7.08 -6.56 -19.71
N ILE A 137 -5.94 -6.22 -19.11
CA ILE A 137 -5.53 -4.82 -18.86
C ILE A 137 -5.46 -4.04 -20.17
N LEU A 138 -4.81 -4.61 -21.19
CA LEU A 138 -4.64 -3.95 -22.48
C LEU A 138 -5.95 -3.92 -23.28
N ALA A 139 -6.73 -5.01 -23.28
CA ALA A 139 -8.02 -5.07 -23.99
C ALA A 139 -9.04 -4.06 -23.43
N MET A 140 -8.99 -3.81 -22.12
CA MET A 140 -9.87 -2.86 -21.43
C MET A 140 -9.30 -1.43 -21.40
N ASN A 141 -8.11 -1.21 -21.94
CA ASN A 141 -7.42 0.08 -21.97
C ASN A 141 -7.23 0.70 -20.55
N TYR A 142 -6.95 -0.12 -19.55
CA TYR A 142 -6.68 0.39 -18.19
C TYR A 142 -5.37 1.17 -18.12
N CYS A 143 -4.37 0.78 -18.88
CA CYS A 143 -3.13 1.51 -19.17
C CYS A 143 -2.51 1.03 -20.48
N THR A 144 -1.48 1.72 -20.98
CA THR A 144 -0.74 1.28 -22.16
C THR A 144 0.23 0.14 -21.78
N LYS A 145 0.79 -0.54 -22.79
CA LYS A 145 1.79 -1.59 -22.56
C LYS A 145 3.04 -1.04 -21.89
N GLU A 146 3.50 0.14 -22.33
CA GLU A 146 4.67 0.83 -21.78
C GLU A 146 4.44 1.21 -20.31
N GLU A 147 3.24 1.69 -19.97
CA GLU A 147 2.85 2.00 -18.60
C GLU A 147 2.82 0.75 -17.73
N LEU A 148 2.27 -0.36 -18.25
CA LEU A 148 2.23 -1.64 -17.53
C LEU A 148 3.62 -2.21 -17.28
N ASP A 149 4.51 -2.14 -18.26
CA ASP A 149 5.90 -2.57 -18.13
C ASP A 149 6.66 -1.73 -17.09
N LEU A 150 6.43 -0.42 -17.10
CA LEU A 150 7.02 0.50 -16.14
C LEU A 150 6.51 0.22 -14.71
N ILE A 151 5.19 0.06 -14.54
CA ILE A 151 4.56 -0.31 -13.26
C ILE A 151 5.13 -1.63 -12.74
N SER A 152 5.25 -2.63 -13.61
CA SER A 152 5.82 -3.93 -13.27
C SER A 152 7.28 -3.81 -12.81
N SER A 153 8.07 -3.06 -13.56
CA SER A 153 9.49 -2.80 -13.22
C SER A 153 9.64 -2.07 -11.89
N TYR A 154 8.84 -1.02 -11.66
CA TYR A 154 8.84 -0.30 -10.38
C TYR A 154 8.42 -1.21 -9.23
N SER A 155 7.38 -2.03 -9.40
CA SER A 155 6.88 -2.92 -8.35
C SER A 155 7.93 -3.93 -7.90
N LEU A 156 8.67 -4.53 -8.84
CA LEU A 156 9.75 -5.46 -8.52
C LEU A 156 10.94 -4.76 -7.88
N LYS A 157 11.30 -3.56 -8.33
CA LYS A 157 12.37 -2.75 -7.72
C LYS A 157 11.98 -2.29 -6.30
N ILE A 158 10.73 -1.87 -6.09
CA ILE A 158 10.19 -1.55 -4.77
C ILE A 158 10.30 -2.76 -3.84
N ASN A 159 9.96 -3.95 -4.33
CA ASN A 159 10.09 -5.18 -3.56
C ASN A 159 11.54 -5.42 -3.08
N GLU A 160 12.50 -5.28 -3.98
CA GLU A 160 13.92 -5.44 -3.64
C GLU A 160 14.36 -4.44 -2.55
N ILE A 161 14.04 -3.16 -2.73
CA ILE A 161 14.40 -2.10 -1.79
C ILE A 161 13.76 -2.34 -0.42
N LEU A 162 12.45 -2.60 -0.40
CA LEU A 162 11.71 -2.78 0.85
C LEU A 162 12.13 -4.06 1.58
N THR A 163 12.32 -5.18 0.87
CA THR A 163 12.75 -6.44 1.48
C THR A 163 14.10 -6.30 2.17
N ASN A 164 15.05 -5.63 1.52
CA ASN A 164 16.37 -5.39 2.11
C ASN A 164 16.28 -4.46 3.33
N TYR A 165 15.57 -3.34 3.20
CA TYR A 165 15.42 -2.37 4.28
C TYR A 165 14.71 -2.94 5.51
N LEU A 166 13.59 -3.63 5.31
CA LEU A 166 12.76 -4.19 6.38
C LEU A 166 13.46 -5.33 7.12
N LYS A 167 14.32 -6.07 6.44
CA LYS A 167 15.14 -7.13 7.06
C LYS A 167 16.04 -6.59 8.15
N ASP A 168 16.62 -5.39 7.97
CA ASP A 168 17.47 -4.75 8.98
C ASP A 168 16.67 -4.35 10.24
N ALA A 169 15.35 -4.15 10.08
CA ALA A 169 14.41 -3.92 11.17
C ALA A 169 13.78 -5.22 11.75
N ASN A 170 14.32 -6.39 11.41
CA ASN A 170 13.76 -7.71 11.78
C ASN A 170 12.32 -7.92 11.30
N ILE A 171 11.97 -7.40 10.12
CA ILE A 171 10.65 -7.53 9.49
C ILE A 171 10.79 -8.30 8.17
N GLU A 172 10.05 -9.41 8.03
CA GLU A 172 9.90 -10.14 6.76
C GLU A 172 8.73 -9.57 5.97
N LEU A 173 8.99 -9.10 4.75
CA LEU A 173 7.97 -8.62 3.82
C LEU A 173 7.36 -9.81 3.08
N ILE A 174 6.16 -10.19 3.47
CA ILE A 174 5.44 -11.34 2.94
C ILE A 174 4.84 -11.03 1.58
N ASP A 175 4.00 -10.04 1.53
CA ASP A 175 3.38 -9.49 0.33
C ASP A 175 2.92 -8.04 0.59
N PHE A 176 2.62 -7.33 -0.48
CA PHE A 176 2.09 -5.97 -0.38
C PHE A 176 1.34 -5.56 -1.65
N LYS A 177 0.41 -4.63 -1.48
CA LYS A 177 -0.36 -3.99 -2.54
C LYS A 177 0.21 -2.61 -2.83
N LEU A 178 0.35 -2.26 -4.10
CA LEU A 178 0.72 -0.95 -4.61
C LEU A 178 -0.39 -0.40 -5.52
N GLU A 179 -0.53 0.91 -5.54
CA GLU A 179 -1.31 1.62 -6.53
C GLU A 179 -0.43 2.68 -7.20
N PHE A 180 -0.60 2.84 -8.50
CA PHE A 180 0.12 3.82 -9.28
C PHE A 180 -0.84 4.86 -9.85
N GLY A 181 -0.34 6.05 -10.06
CA GLY A 181 -1.10 7.12 -10.66
C GLY A 181 -0.29 7.88 -11.70
N LYS A 182 -1.01 8.56 -12.58
CA LYS A 182 -0.46 9.43 -13.62
C LYS A 182 -0.62 10.88 -13.20
N THR A 183 0.47 11.61 -13.13
CA THR A 183 0.49 13.07 -12.88
C THR A 183 -0.03 13.83 -14.09
N ALA A 184 -0.28 15.14 -13.93
CA ALA A 184 -0.80 15.99 -15.01
C ALA A 184 0.13 16.08 -16.23
N ASP A 185 1.43 15.89 -16.04
CA ASP A 185 2.45 15.84 -17.10
C ASP A 185 2.68 14.41 -17.66
N GLY A 186 1.88 13.43 -17.20
CA GLY A 186 1.88 12.06 -17.72
C GLY A 186 2.88 11.11 -17.05
N GLN A 187 3.59 11.53 -16.03
CA GLN A 187 4.52 10.66 -15.31
C GLN A 187 3.76 9.62 -14.48
N ILE A 188 4.16 8.35 -14.56
CA ILE A 188 3.70 7.30 -13.65
C ILE A 188 4.50 7.41 -12.34
N VAL A 189 3.76 7.52 -11.23
CA VAL A 189 4.33 7.59 -9.88
C VAL A 189 3.64 6.59 -8.97
N LEU A 190 4.36 6.11 -7.95
CA LEU A 190 3.76 5.36 -6.86
C LEU A 190 2.83 6.28 -6.06
N ALA A 191 1.63 5.83 -5.82
CA ALA A 191 0.59 6.54 -5.08
C ALA A 191 0.08 5.70 -3.90
N ASP A 192 -1.10 6.04 -3.37
CA ASP A 192 -1.75 5.39 -2.24
C ASP A 192 -0.86 5.37 -0.98
N GLU A 193 -0.57 4.22 -0.43
CA GLU A 193 0.22 4.03 0.79
C GLU A 193 1.07 2.77 0.76
N ILE A 194 2.12 2.75 1.58
CA ILE A 194 2.85 1.55 1.99
C ILE A 194 2.82 1.52 3.51
N SER A 195 2.01 0.63 4.08
CA SER A 195 1.70 0.64 5.51
C SER A 195 1.30 -0.76 5.98
N PRO A 196 1.12 -0.98 7.30
CA PRO A 196 0.55 -2.22 7.81
C PRO A 196 -0.85 -2.57 7.27
N ASP A 197 -1.56 -1.62 6.63
CA ASP A 197 -2.84 -1.86 5.96
C ASP A 197 -2.69 -2.54 4.61
N THR A 198 -1.62 -2.21 3.86
CA THR A 198 -1.37 -2.68 2.49
C THR A 198 -0.27 -3.71 2.39
N CYS A 199 0.51 -3.92 3.46
CA CYS A 199 1.59 -4.89 3.54
C CYS A 199 1.28 -5.98 4.57
N ARG A 200 1.78 -7.19 4.33
CA ARG A 200 1.95 -8.19 5.38
C ARG A 200 3.38 -8.17 5.88
N PHE A 201 3.53 -7.77 7.13
CA PHE A 201 4.78 -7.72 7.85
C PHE A 201 4.80 -8.80 8.94
N TRP A 202 5.76 -9.70 8.86
CA TRP A 202 5.97 -10.68 9.92
C TRP A 202 7.31 -10.43 10.62
N ASP A 203 7.35 -10.67 11.91
CA ASP A 203 8.61 -10.71 12.65
C ASP A 203 9.47 -11.88 12.16
N ILE A 204 10.73 -11.63 11.79
CA ILE A 204 11.62 -12.67 11.22
C ILE A 204 11.89 -13.77 12.25
N THR A 205 11.96 -13.43 13.54
CA THR A 205 12.35 -14.34 14.61
C THR A 205 11.17 -15.13 15.16
N THR A 206 10.03 -14.44 15.42
CA THR A 206 8.86 -15.04 16.08
C THR A 206 7.77 -15.46 15.11
N HIS A 207 7.83 -14.98 13.86
CA HIS A 207 6.79 -15.13 12.83
C HIS A 207 5.43 -14.51 13.21
N GLU A 208 5.42 -13.64 14.21
CA GLU A 208 4.24 -12.87 14.58
C GLU A 208 3.84 -11.89 13.46
N LYS A 209 2.53 -11.75 13.27
CA LYS A 209 1.96 -10.82 12.31
C LYS A 209 1.97 -9.41 12.90
N LEU A 210 2.58 -8.45 12.19
CA LEU A 210 2.71 -7.05 12.60
C LEU A 210 1.88 -6.12 11.69
N ASP A 211 0.77 -6.62 11.18
CA ASP A 211 -0.04 -5.98 10.15
C ASP A 211 -1.54 -6.18 10.36
N LYS A 212 -2.34 -5.73 9.40
CA LYS A 212 -3.80 -5.79 9.40
C LYS A 212 -4.39 -7.20 9.49
N ASP A 213 -3.61 -8.26 9.24
CA ASP A 213 -4.11 -9.63 9.41
C ASP A 213 -4.52 -9.92 10.85
N ARG A 214 -3.95 -9.22 11.84
CA ARG A 214 -4.45 -9.30 13.22
C ARG A 214 -5.90 -8.86 13.35
N PHE A 215 -6.28 -7.77 12.67
CA PHE A 215 -7.68 -7.32 12.62
C PHE A 215 -8.54 -8.26 11.76
N ARG A 216 -8.06 -8.67 10.58
CA ARG A 216 -8.80 -9.57 9.67
C ARG A 216 -9.17 -10.90 10.34
N ARG A 217 -8.29 -11.43 11.19
CA ARG A 217 -8.34 -12.79 11.75
C ARG A 217 -8.64 -12.82 13.25
N ASP A 218 -8.99 -11.69 13.85
CA ASP A 218 -9.29 -11.57 15.30
C ASP A 218 -8.18 -12.10 16.21
N LEU A 219 -6.91 -11.81 15.88
CA LEU A 219 -5.75 -12.31 16.64
C LEU A 219 -5.46 -11.47 17.90
N GLY A 220 -6.14 -10.32 18.08
CA GLY A 220 -5.86 -9.38 19.17
C GLY A 220 -4.55 -8.60 18.98
N GLY A 221 -4.27 -7.63 19.86
CA GLY A 221 -3.03 -6.85 19.87
C GLY A 221 -2.76 -6.11 18.56
N VAL A 222 -3.81 -5.59 17.90
CA VAL A 222 -3.67 -4.91 16.59
C VAL A 222 -2.91 -3.60 16.76
N GLU A 223 -3.30 -2.79 17.74
CA GLU A 223 -2.65 -1.51 18.04
C GLU A 223 -1.18 -1.70 18.41
N ASP A 224 -0.86 -2.71 19.23
CA ASP A 224 0.51 -3.03 19.62
C ASP A 224 1.37 -3.41 18.40
N ALA A 225 0.82 -4.19 17.47
CA ALA A 225 1.51 -4.58 16.24
C ALA A 225 1.82 -3.38 15.34
N TYR A 226 0.88 -2.44 15.20
CA TYR A 226 1.09 -1.20 14.43
C TYR A 226 2.13 -0.30 15.10
N ASN A 227 2.06 -0.13 16.42
CA ASN A 227 3.06 0.61 17.19
C ASN A 227 4.45 -0.02 17.08
N GLU A 228 4.54 -1.35 17.07
CA GLU A 228 5.81 -2.05 16.89
C GLU A 228 6.43 -1.79 15.52
N ILE A 229 5.63 -1.72 14.45
CA ILE A 229 6.12 -1.29 13.12
C ILE A 229 6.64 0.14 13.17
N LEU A 230 5.89 1.07 13.77
CA LEU A 230 6.33 2.46 13.93
C LEU A 230 7.67 2.53 14.67
N ARG A 231 7.77 1.85 15.80
CA ARG A 231 8.99 1.79 16.61
C ARG A 231 10.19 1.24 15.84
N ARG A 232 10.01 0.16 15.10
CA ARG A 232 11.11 -0.49 14.34
C ARG A 232 11.59 0.35 13.17
N LEU A 233 10.69 1.06 12.50
CA LEU A 233 11.04 1.82 11.29
C LEU A 233 11.47 3.26 11.58
N LEU A 234 10.92 3.90 12.62
CA LEU A 234 11.16 5.31 12.93
C LEU A 234 11.88 5.52 14.27
N GLY A 235 11.96 4.51 15.12
CA GLY A 235 12.59 4.62 16.46
C GLY A 235 11.70 5.29 17.50
N GLU A 236 10.38 5.30 17.33
CA GLU A 236 9.39 6.03 18.15
C GLU A 236 8.47 5.09 18.94
#